data_82a3395db600d0021895c26a7ea08028
#
_entry.id   82a3395db600d0021895c26a7ea08028
#
_cell.length_a   1.000
_cell.length_b   1.000
_cell.length_c   1.000
_cell.angle_alpha   90.00
_cell.angle_beta   90.00
_cell.angle_gamma   90.00
#
_symmetry.space_group_name_H-M   'P 1'
#
loop_
_entity.id
_entity.type
_entity.pdbx_description
1 polymer ?
#
loop_
_entity_poly.entity_id
_entity_poly.type
_entity_poly.pdbx_seq_one_letter_code
_entity_poly.pdbx_strand_id
1 'polypeptide(L)'
;PQYYKEDQYGIVELSSASFGQTNSLTPIQVCTGLCAIANGGKLLQPYLVSSIADANGKTVKKTQTKEIRQVISADTSEKVRKMMKSVVDNGTGKNGYVAGYSVGGKTGTSTKLGESKNGEGDKYIVSFGAIAPSDDPEIAMLIIVDEPNQDLGGGALCAPIAAQVTQEAMNVLGIEPKYNDSEMKDLSKQTPNVVGKSLDEAKKTLEENNLNFVVVGDDSTVTRQCPSGADTIPNGGTVYLYTDDSEKQTVNVPNFSGLTVNEAKDLASSSNLNIQIAGNSMSSGTVVAYRQSEETQAKVEKGTVVTVTFKNTQSVLD
;
A
#
# COMPACT_ATOMS: atom_id res chain seq x y z
N PRO A 1 6.90 -1.66 -31.08
CA PRO A 1 5.50 -1.34 -30.90
C PRO A 1 4.75 -1.52 -32.23
N GLN A 2 3.52 -2.04 -32.14
CA GLN A 2 2.61 -2.11 -33.27
C GLN A 2 1.41 -1.22 -32.91
N TYR A 3 1.16 -0.23 -33.74
CA TYR A 3 0.01 0.66 -33.64
C TYR A 3 -0.35 1.15 -35.04
N TYR A 4 -1.59 1.48 -35.25
CA TYR A 4 -2.04 2.05 -36.51
C TYR A 4 -1.45 3.44 -36.69
N LYS A 5 -1.11 3.77 -37.98
CA LYS A 5 -0.78 5.15 -38.31
C LYS A 5 -2.06 5.99 -38.36
N GLU A 6 -1.91 7.30 -38.26
CA GLU A 6 -3.04 8.24 -38.22
C GLU A 6 -4.02 8.06 -39.39
N ASP A 7 -3.52 7.79 -40.56
CA ASP A 7 -4.28 7.52 -41.80
C ASP A 7 -4.96 6.15 -41.86
N GLN A 8 -4.66 5.26 -40.90
CA GLN A 8 -5.22 3.90 -40.76
C GLN A 8 -6.32 3.78 -39.74
N TYR A 9 -6.59 4.84 -38.95
CA TYR A 9 -7.65 4.84 -37.98
C TYR A 9 -9.03 5.08 -38.61
N GLY A 10 -9.82 4.00 -38.76
CA GLY A 10 -11.26 4.08 -38.97
C GLY A 10 -12.03 4.17 -37.63
N ILE A 11 -13.35 4.14 -37.72
CA ILE A 11 -14.22 4.19 -36.54
C ILE A 11 -13.97 2.98 -35.62
N VAL A 12 -13.74 1.80 -36.19
CA VAL A 12 -13.55 0.55 -35.45
C VAL A 12 -12.20 0.58 -34.72
N GLU A 13 -11.13 0.98 -35.41
CA GLU A 13 -9.78 1.07 -34.84
C GLU A 13 -9.73 2.14 -33.73
N LEU A 14 -10.36 3.28 -33.94
CA LEU A 14 -10.44 4.36 -32.96
C LEU A 14 -11.24 3.91 -31.73
N SER A 15 -12.36 3.23 -31.95
CA SER A 15 -13.18 2.69 -30.89
C SER A 15 -12.44 1.65 -30.05
N SER A 16 -11.77 0.67 -30.68
CA SER A 16 -11.01 -0.35 -29.97
C SER A 16 -9.75 0.20 -29.28
N ALA A 17 -9.07 1.15 -29.91
CA ALA A 17 -7.92 1.82 -29.29
C ALA A 17 -8.31 2.65 -28.05
N SER A 18 -9.56 3.18 -27.99
CA SER A 18 -10.04 4.00 -26.86
C SER A 18 -10.09 3.24 -25.53
N PHE A 19 -10.24 1.92 -25.56
CA PHE A 19 -10.18 1.06 -24.38
C PHE A 19 -8.93 0.16 -24.31
N GLY A 20 -7.90 0.43 -25.17
CA GLY A 20 -6.60 -0.18 -25.09
C GLY A 20 -6.42 -1.47 -25.89
N GLN A 21 -7.29 -1.78 -26.83
CA GLN A 21 -7.14 -2.90 -27.77
C GLN A 21 -6.41 -2.47 -29.04
N THR A 22 -5.93 -3.44 -29.80
CA THR A 22 -5.28 -3.28 -31.13
C THR A 22 -3.92 -2.58 -31.16
N ASN A 23 -3.37 -2.19 -30.01
CA ASN A 23 -2.04 -1.61 -29.90
C ASN A 23 -1.10 -2.54 -29.12
N SER A 24 0.13 -2.72 -29.61
CA SER A 24 1.19 -3.46 -28.90
C SER A 24 2.32 -2.52 -28.52
N LEU A 25 2.51 -2.32 -27.22
CA LEU A 25 3.53 -1.47 -26.64
C LEU A 25 4.44 -2.29 -25.72
N THR A 26 5.69 -1.89 -25.62
CA THR A 26 6.58 -2.50 -24.62
C THR A 26 6.18 -2.03 -23.20
N PRO A 27 6.41 -2.84 -22.15
CA PRO A 27 6.10 -2.45 -20.78
C PRO A 27 6.71 -1.10 -20.39
N ILE A 28 7.95 -0.82 -20.81
CA ILE A 28 8.60 0.47 -20.50
C ILE A 28 7.91 1.65 -21.21
N GLN A 29 7.34 1.46 -22.41
CA GLN A 29 6.59 2.51 -23.08
C GLN A 29 5.27 2.80 -22.37
N VAL A 30 4.57 1.77 -21.91
CA VAL A 30 3.34 1.95 -21.11
C VAL A 30 3.66 2.65 -19.79
N CYS A 31 4.71 2.23 -19.08
CA CYS A 31 5.14 2.88 -17.86
C CYS A 31 5.56 4.34 -18.10
N THR A 32 6.25 4.64 -19.20
CA THR A 32 6.61 6.02 -19.61
C THR A 32 5.37 6.86 -19.89
N GLY A 33 4.31 6.26 -20.45
CA GLY A 33 3.01 6.91 -20.63
C GLY A 33 2.33 7.22 -19.30
N LEU A 34 2.39 6.31 -18.32
CA LEU A 34 1.91 6.55 -16.94
C LEU A 34 2.71 7.67 -16.27
N CYS A 35 4.03 7.73 -16.47
CA CYS A 35 4.86 8.83 -15.99
C CYS A 35 4.43 10.18 -16.61
N ALA A 36 4.03 10.21 -17.89
CA ALA A 36 3.52 11.43 -18.50
C ALA A 36 2.18 11.88 -17.90
N ILE A 37 1.30 10.93 -17.56
CA ILE A 37 0.07 11.22 -16.80
C ILE A 37 0.42 11.74 -15.40
N ALA A 38 1.42 11.18 -14.73
CA ALA A 38 1.81 11.54 -13.38
C ALA A 38 2.43 12.95 -13.28
N ASN A 39 3.24 13.37 -14.26
CA ASN A 39 4.11 14.55 -14.19
C ASN A 39 3.58 15.81 -14.90
N GLY A 40 2.28 15.92 -15.11
CA GLY A 40 1.68 17.07 -15.79
C GLY A 40 1.70 17.01 -17.31
N GLY A 41 1.85 15.82 -17.89
CA GLY A 41 1.72 15.57 -19.33
C GLY A 41 3.02 15.60 -20.14
N LYS A 42 4.17 15.53 -19.47
CA LYS A 42 5.49 15.56 -20.11
C LYS A 42 6.00 14.16 -20.40
N LEU A 43 6.26 13.86 -21.67
CA LEU A 43 6.94 12.63 -22.07
C LEU A 43 8.45 12.78 -21.83
N LEU A 44 9.00 11.98 -20.93
CA LEU A 44 10.41 11.98 -20.58
C LEU A 44 11.12 10.76 -21.21
N GLN A 45 12.40 10.93 -21.52
CA GLN A 45 13.24 9.80 -21.92
C GLN A 45 13.64 8.99 -20.68
N PRO A 46 13.26 7.70 -20.57
CA PRO A 46 13.65 6.88 -19.44
C PRO A 46 15.15 6.59 -19.45
N TYR A 47 15.76 6.47 -18.28
CA TYR A 47 17.16 6.06 -18.09
C TYR A 47 17.31 5.24 -16.81
N LEU A 48 18.35 4.40 -16.76
CA LEU A 48 18.64 3.54 -15.59
C LEU A 48 19.80 4.08 -14.75
N VAL A 49 20.77 4.75 -15.38
CA VAL A 49 21.96 5.25 -14.70
C VAL A 49 21.79 6.73 -14.37
N SER A 50 21.62 7.04 -13.09
CA SER A 50 21.47 8.42 -12.61
C SER A 50 22.81 9.16 -12.55
N SER A 51 23.88 8.48 -12.15
CA SER A 51 25.23 9.06 -12.10
C SER A 51 26.31 7.98 -12.17
N ILE A 52 27.50 8.40 -12.55
CA ILE A 52 28.72 7.59 -12.54
C ILE A 52 29.71 8.31 -11.63
N ALA A 53 30.30 7.61 -10.66
CA ALA A 53 31.36 8.11 -9.79
C ALA A 53 32.68 7.38 -10.07
N ASP A 54 33.81 8.05 -9.77
CA ASP A 54 35.14 7.44 -9.79
C ASP A 54 35.39 6.62 -8.52
N ALA A 55 36.58 6.01 -8.42
CA ALA A 55 36.98 5.20 -7.29
C ALA A 55 37.03 5.96 -5.94
N ASN A 56 37.08 7.29 -5.98
CA ASN A 56 37.07 8.16 -4.79
C ASN A 56 35.68 8.68 -4.43
N GLY A 57 34.62 8.21 -5.13
CA GLY A 57 33.25 8.66 -4.93
C GLY A 57 32.88 9.98 -5.58
N LYS A 58 33.78 10.60 -6.34
CA LYS A 58 33.51 11.86 -7.05
C LYS A 58 32.67 11.58 -8.31
N THR A 59 31.54 12.28 -8.45
CA THR A 59 30.69 12.18 -9.62
C THR A 59 31.41 12.67 -10.87
N VAL A 60 31.61 11.77 -11.83
CA VAL A 60 32.24 12.03 -13.16
C VAL A 60 31.18 12.36 -14.21
N LYS A 61 29.99 11.77 -14.08
CA LYS A 61 28.86 12.02 -15.00
C LYS A 61 27.54 11.94 -14.21
N LYS A 62 26.62 12.87 -14.50
CA LYS A 62 25.24 12.85 -14.01
C LYS A 62 24.30 12.88 -15.19
N THR A 63 23.36 11.94 -15.24
CA THR A 63 22.31 11.94 -16.27
C THR A 63 21.34 13.08 -15.98
N GLN A 64 21.01 13.86 -17.00
CA GLN A 64 20.01 14.91 -16.90
C GLN A 64 18.67 14.37 -17.42
N THR A 65 17.59 14.74 -16.75
CA THR A 65 16.23 14.47 -17.23
C THR A 65 16.04 15.14 -18.58
N LYS A 66 15.59 14.36 -19.56
CA LYS A 66 15.35 14.85 -20.91
C LYS A 66 13.86 14.79 -21.22
N GLU A 67 13.23 15.93 -21.35
CA GLU A 67 11.89 16.08 -21.88
C GLU A 67 11.90 15.87 -23.40
N ILE A 68 11.05 14.98 -23.91
CA ILE A 68 10.89 14.73 -25.35
C ILE A 68 9.87 15.72 -25.90
N ARG A 69 8.68 15.80 -25.24
CA ARG A 69 7.61 16.73 -25.60
C ARG A 69 6.50 16.75 -24.56
N GLN A 70 5.67 17.78 -24.55
CA GLN A 70 4.37 17.80 -23.90
C GLN A 70 3.38 16.95 -24.72
N VAL A 71 2.75 15.93 -24.13
CA VAL A 71 1.81 15.03 -24.82
C VAL A 71 0.35 15.30 -24.48
N ILE A 72 0.08 15.77 -23.27
CA ILE A 72 -1.22 16.26 -22.80
C ILE A 72 -1.01 17.50 -21.94
N SER A 73 -2.04 18.33 -21.76
CA SER A 73 -1.94 19.49 -20.87
C SER A 73 -1.88 19.06 -19.40
N ALA A 74 -1.37 19.93 -18.52
CA ALA A 74 -1.36 19.69 -17.08
C ALA A 74 -2.78 19.48 -16.51
N ASP A 75 -3.75 20.24 -17.00
CA ASP A 75 -5.17 20.09 -16.64
C ASP A 75 -5.73 18.71 -17.05
N THR A 76 -5.40 18.24 -18.26
CA THR A 76 -5.77 16.89 -18.72
C THR A 76 -5.10 15.82 -17.87
N SER A 77 -3.81 15.97 -17.56
CA SER A 77 -3.08 15.08 -16.67
C SER A 77 -3.77 14.96 -15.30
N GLU A 78 -4.13 16.08 -14.68
CA GLU A 78 -4.83 16.10 -13.40
C GLU A 78 -6.18 15.40 -13.47
N LYS A 79 -6.98 15.66 -14.53
CA LYS A 79 -8.26 15.01 -14.75
C LYS A 79 -8.11 13.49 -14.87
N VAL A 80 -7.13 13.02 -15.65
CA VAL A 80 -6.86 11.59 -15.80
C VAL A 80 -6.43 10.96 -14.49
N ARG A 81 -5.57 11.61 -13.71
CA ARG A 81 -5.17 11.14 -12.37
C ARG A 81 -6.38 10.97 -11.42
N LYS A 82 -7.31 11.94 -11.43
CA LYS A 82 -8.57 11.84 -10.67
C LYS A 82 -9.45 10.67 -11.12
N MET A 83 -9.51 10.42 -12.45
CA MET A 83 -10.22 9.25 -12.98
C MET A 83 -9.55 7.95 -12.58
N MET A 84 -8.22 7.87 -12.62
CA MET A 84 -7.46 6.70 -12.16
C MET A 84 -7.65 6.44 -10.67
N LYS A 85 -7.72 7.50 -9.84
CA LYS A 85 -8.06 7.37 -8.43
C LYS A 85 -9.46 6.78 -8.25
N SER A 86 -10.45 7.25 -9.00
CA SER A 86 -11.81 6.71 -8.94
C SER A 86 -11.91 5.23 -9.34
N VAL A 87 -11.05 4.75 -10.23
CA VAL A 87 -10.96 3.31 -10.56
C VAL A 87 -10.53 2.48 -9.36
N VAL A 88 -9.65 3.01 -8.50
CA VAL A 88 -9.21 2.35 -7.27
C VAL A 88 -10.26 2.51 -6.17
N ASP A 89 -10.81 3.70 -5.97
CA ASP A 89 -11.77 3.95 -4.90
C ASP A 89 -13.11 3.22 -5.14
N ASN A 90 -13.60 3.21 -6.38
CA ASN A 90 -14.99 2.83 -6.71
C ASN A 90 -15.12 1.80 -7.83
N GLY A 91 -14.00 1.42 -8.48
CA GLY A 91 -14.06 0.66 -9.74
C GLY A 91 -13.37 -0.71 -9.67
N THR A 92 -12.92 -1.13 -10.84
CA THR A 92 -12.27 -2.45 -11.04
C THR A 92 -10.90 -2.57 -10.40
N GLY A 93 -10.29 -1.47 -9.95
CA GLY A 93 -8.97 -1.41 -9.32
C GLY A 93 -8.99 -1.40 -7.80
N LYS A 94 -10.12 -1.65 -7.15
CA LYS A 94 -10.28 -1.52 -5.68
C LYS A 94 -9.27 -2.33 -4.86
N ASN A 95 -8.78 -3.45 -5.38
CA ASN A 95 -7.75 -4.25 -4.72
C ASN A 95 -6.35 -3.59 -4.77
N GLY A 96 -6.18 -2.49 -5.51
CA GLY A 96 -5.00 -1.63 -5.51
C GLY A 96 -5.04 -0.50 -4.47
N TYR A 97 -6.10 -0.47 -3.65
CA TYR A 97 -6.24 0.52 -2.60
C TYR A 97 -5.21 0.29 -1.49
N VAL A 98 -4.63 1.38 -1.01
CA VAL A 98 -3.70 1.39 0.13
C VAL A 98 -4.14 2.49 1.10
N ALA A 99 -4.50 2.11 2.31
CA ALA A 99 -4.96 3.06 3.33
C ALA A 99 -3.91 4.15 3.59
N GLY A 100 -4.36 5.39 3.65
CA GLY A 100 -3.49 6.56 3.85
C GLY A 100 -2.75 7.03 2.60
N TYR A 101 -2.79 6.28 1.49
CA TYR A 101 -2.16 6.69 0.23
C TYR A 101 -3.20 6.81 -0.89
N SER A 102 -3.15 7.94 -1.58
CA SER A 102 -4.01 8.18 -2.73
C SER A 102 -3.44 7.42 -3.93
N VAL A 103 -3.96 6.23 -4.22
CA VAL A 103 -3.52 5.41 -5.36
C VAL A 103 -4.44 5.64 -6.56
N GLY A 104 -3.86 5.96 -7.71
CA GLY A 104 -4.56 5.95 -8.99
C GLY A 104 -4.16 4.72 -9.80
N GLY A 105 -5.12 4.01 -10.42
CA GLY A 105 -4.80 2.80 -11.17
C GLY A 105 -5.70 2.53 -12.35
N LYS A 106 -5.27 1.62 -13.24
CA LYS A 106 -6.06 1.11 -14.36
C LYS A 106 -5.74 -0.37 -14.60
N THR A 107 -6.77 -1.18 -14.61
CA THR A 107 -6.70 -2.60 -14.96
C THR A 107 -6.58 -2.80 -16.46
N GLY A 108 -5.83 -3.82 -16.88
CA GLY A 108 -5.77 -4.28 -18.27
C GLY A 108 -5.98 -5.80 -18.32
N THR A 109 -6.69 -6.24 -19.36
CA THR A 109 -6.82 -7.66 -19.72
C THR A 109 -6.80 -7.72 -21.25
N SER A 110 -5.82 -8.39 -21.81
CA SER A 110 -5.65 -8.53 -23.25
C SER A 110 -5.61 -10.00 -23.62
N THR A 111 -6.40 -10.39 -24.62
CA THR A 111 -6.37 -11.75 -25.18
C THR A 111 -5.17 -11.88 -26.12
N LYS A 112 -4.42 -12.97 -26.02
CA LYS A 112 -3.35 -13.32 -26.95
C LYS A 112 -3.96 -13.91 -28.24
N LEU A 113 -3.98 -13.12 -29.30
CA LEU A 113 -4.54 -13.55 -30.56
C LEU A 113 -3.64 -14.58 -31.24
N GLY A 114 -4.20 -15.70 -31.69
CA GLY A 114 -3.51 -16.72 -32.50
C GLY A 114 -2.73 -17.78 -31.72
N GLU A 115 -2.73 -17.78 -30.39
CA GLU A 115 -2.07 -18.78 -29.56
C GLU A 115 -3.01 -19.91 -29.07
N SER A 116 -4.31 -19.74 -29.24
CA SER A 116 -5.30 -20.82 -28.97
C SER A 116 -5.22 -21.88 -30.09
N LYS A 117 -4.55 -22.99 -29.83
CA LYS A 117 -4.50 -24.15 -30.72
C LYS A 117 -5.23 -25.33 -30.05
N ASN A 118 -6.08 -25.99 -30.83
CA ASN A 118 -6.65 -27.31 -30.49
C ASN A 118 -7.59 -27.38 -29.25
N GLY A 119 -8.43 -26.37 -29.01
CA GLY A 119 -9.42 -26.43 -27.94
C GLY A 119 -8.91 -26.08 -26.55
N GLU A 120 -7.68 -25.59 -26.44
CA GLU A 120 -7.21 -24.83 -25.28
C GLU A 120 -7.93 -23.47 -25.23
N GLY A 121 -8.35 -23.04 -24.03
CA GLY A 121 -9.02 -21.76 -23.84
C GLY A 121 -8.14 -20.57 -24.24
N ASP A 122 -8.75 -19.38 -24.34
CA ASP A 122 -8.02 -18.15 -24.65
C ASP A 122 -6.93 -17.89 -23.59
N LYS A 123 -5.75 -17.50 -24.06
CA LYS A 123 -4.65 -17.05 -23.21
C LYS A 123 -4.68 -15.54 -23.04
N TYR A 124 -4.38 -15.07 -21.83
CA TYR A 124 -4.46 -13.66 -21.47
C TYR A 124 -3.14 -13.09 -20.96
N ILE A 125 -2.97 -11.80 -21.19
CA ILE A 125 -2.04 -10.95 -20.45
C ILE A 125 -2.87 -10.03 -19.59
N VAL A 126 -2.68 -10.10 -18.27
CA VAL A 126 -3.36 -9.23 -17.32
C VAL A 126 -2.38 -8.22 -16.74
N SER A 127 -2.87 -7.01 -16.47
CA SER A 127 -2.01 -5.95 -15.98
C SER A 127 -2.72 -4.98 -15.06
N PHE A 128 -1.94 -4.23 -14.29
CA PHE A 128 -2.38 -3.09 -13.51
C PHE A 128 -1.31 -1.99 -13.58
N GLY A 129 -1.67 -0.86 -14.17
CA GLY A 129 -0.84 0.34 -14.14
C GLY A 129 -1.27 1.23 -12.98
N ALA A 130 -0.32 1.71 -12.18
CA ALA A 130 -0.60 2.55 -11.02
C ALA A 130 0.32 3.76 -10.93
N ILE A 131 -0.17 4.80 -10.28
CA ILE A 131 0.57 6.00 -9.85
C ILE A 131 0.26 6.26 -8.38
N ALA A 132 1.25 6.69 -7.61
CA ALA A 132 1.05 7.00 -6.20
C ALA A 132 2.07 8.03 -5.67
N PRO A 133 1.66 8.96 -4.78
CA PRO A 133 0.26 9.37 -4.56
C PRO A 133 -0.38 9.94 -5.83
N SER A 134 -1.68 9.78 -6.07
CA SER A 134 -2.32 10.25 -7.32
C SER A 134 -2.50 11.76 -7.40
N ASP A 135 -2.50 12.44 -6.26
CA ASP A 135 -2.58 13.89 -6.13
C ASP A 135 -1.21 14.57 -6.34
N ASP A 136 -0.12 13.95 -5.86
CA ASP A 136 1.27 14.40 -6.05
C ASP A 136 2.17 13.18 -6.33
N PRO A 137 2.21 12.68 -7.58
CA PRO A 137 2.82 11.41 -7.90
C PRO A 137 4.34 11.38 -7.76
N GLU A 138 4.83 10.42 -6.97
CA GLU A 138 6.26 10.12 -6.80
C GLU A 138 6.67 8.84 -7.53
N ILE A 139 5.72 7.89 -7.70
CA ILE A 139 5.98 6.67 -8.43
C ILE A 139 4.92 6.40 -9.50
N ALA A 140 5.36 5.74 -10.56
CA ALA A 140 4.50 5.08 -11.53
C ALA A 140 4.99 3.64 -11.71
N MET A 141 4.06 2.68 -11.73
CA MET A 141 4.37 1.28 -11.88
C MET A 141 3.45 0.57 -12.87
N LEU A 142 3.91 -0.53 -13.41
CA LEU A 142 3.15 -1.43 -14.25
C LEU A 142 3.43 -2.86 -13.81
N ILE A 143 2.40 -3.54 -13.30
CA ILE A 143 2.44 -4.97 -12.97
C ILE A 143 1.81 -5.72 -14.13
N ILE A 144 2.50 -6.74 -14.62
CA ILE A 144 2.04 -7.58 -15.72
C ILE A 144 2.20 -9.04 -15.32
N VAL A 145 1.18 -9.85 -15.59
CA VAL A 145 1.24 -11.30 -15.50
C VAL A 145 0.83 -11.87 -16.84
N ASP A 146 1.74 -12.64 -17.43
CA ASP A 146 1.57 -13.30 -18.70
C ASP A 146 1.08 -14.74 -18.48
N GLU A 147 -0.02 -15.11 -19.12
CA GLU A 147 -0.65 -16.41 -19.04
C GLU A 147 -0.89 -16.88 -17.58
N PRO A 148 -1.67 -16.14 -16.78
CA PRO A 148 -1.97 -16.57 -15.41
C PRO A 148 -2.69 -17.92 -15.41
N ASN A 149 -2.36 -18.75 -14.41
CA ASN A 149 -3.00 -20.08 -14.24
C ASN A 149 -4.46 -20.00 -13.76
N GLN A 150 -5.00 -18.81 -13.59
CA GLN A 150 -6.36 -18.56 -13.13
C GLN A 150 -7.04 -17.54 -14.05
N ASP A 151 -8.33 -17.71 -14.29
CA ASP A 151 -9.15 -16.78 -15.07
C ASP A 151 -9.49 -15.51 -14.26
N LEU A 152 -8.46 -14.82 -13.79
CA LEU A 152 -8.57 -13.59 -13.02
C LEU A 152 -8.05 -12.40 -13.82
N GLY A 153 -8.82 -11.33 -13.87
CA GLY A 153 -8.41 -10.08 -14.50
C GLY A 153 -7.34 -9.32 -13.69
N GLY A 154 -6.74 -8.30 -14.31
CA GLY A 154 -5.67 -7.49 -13.70
C GLY A 154 -6.05 -6.84 -12.35
N GLY A 155 -7.35 -6.52 -12.14
CA GLY A 155 -7.85 -6.00 -10.88
C GLY A 155 -7.84 -6.99 -9.73
N ALA A 156 -7.98 -8.29 -10.01
CA ALA A 156 -7.93 -9.33 -8.98
C ALA A 156 -6.50 -9.85 -8.75
N LEU A 157 -5.68 -9.92 -9.79
CA LEU A 157 -4.35 -10.54 -9.72
C LEU A 157 -3.22 -9.52 -9.57
N CYS A 158 -3.23 -8.44 -10.38
CA CYS A 158 -2.13 -7.48 -10.40
C CYS A 158 -2.31 -6.32 -9.41
N ALA A 159 -3.56 -5.90 -9.13
CA ALA A 159 -3.79 -4.76 -8.26
C ALA A 159 -3.37 -5.00 -6.79
N PRO A 160 -3.57 -6.18 -6.17
CA PRO A 160 -3.04 -6.46 -4.82
C PRO A 160 -1.51 -6.37 -4.75
N ILE A 161 -0.82 -6.85 -5.79
CA ILE A 161 0.65 -6.76 -5.88
C ILE A 161 1.08 -5.29 -5.97
N ALA A 162 0.38 -4.49 -6.79
CA ALA A 162 0.64 -3.06 -6.89
C ALA A 162 0.40 -2.32 -5.56
N ALA A 163 -0.62 -2.71 -4.80
CA ALA A 163 -0.88 -2.16 -3.46
C ALA A 163 0.28 -2.43 -2.50
N GLN A 164 0.76 -3.67 -2.44
CA GLN A 164 1.90 -4.04 -1.61
C GLN A 164 3.17 -3.29 -2.01
N VAL A 165 3.50 -3.26 -3.31
CA VAL A 165 4.66 -2.51 -3.82
C VAL A 165 4.53 -1.01 -3.52
N THR A 166 3.31 -0.45 -3.64
CA THR A 166 3.08 0.96 -3.29
C THR A 166 3.40 1.22 -1.83
N GLN A 167 2.89 0.42 -0.91
CA GLN A 167 3.12 0.61 0.52
C GLN A 167 4.62 0.55 0.87
N GLU A 168 5.32 -0.44 0.34
CA GLU A 168 6.77 -0.59 0.55
C GLU A 168 7.56 0.58 -0.05
N ALA A 169 7.21 0.99 -1.27
CA ALA A 169 7.87 2.12 -1.94
C ALA A 169 7.65 3.44 -1.19
N MET A 170 6.43 3.72 -0.70
CA MET A 170 6.15 4.92 0.09
C MET A 170 6.99 4.95 1.37
N ASN A 171 7.13 3.82 2.07
CA ASN A 171 7.97 3.70 3.25
C ASN A 171 9.45 4.02 2.92
N VAL A 172 9.99 3.43 1.83
CA VAL A 172 11.39 3.68 1.39
C VAL A 172 11.61 5.14 1.00
N LEU A 173 10.61 5.78 0.40
CA LEU A 173 10.67 7.19 0.02
C LEU A 173 10.43 8.16 1.20
N GLY A 174 10.06 7.64 2.38
CA GLY A 174 9.72 8.45 3.55
C GLY A 174 8.43 9.25 3.38
N ILE A 175 7.51 8.76 2.55
CA ILE A 175 6.21 9.41 2.32
C ILE A 175 5.22 8.84 3.33
N GLU A 176 4.77 9.70 4.24
CA GLU A 176 3.85 9.30 5.30
C GLU A 176 2.41 9.14 4.83
N PRO A 177 1.67 8.16 5.37
CA PRO A 177 0.25 7.98 5.04
C PRO A 177 -0.61 9.12 5.58
N LYS A 178 -1.60 9.54 4.79
CA LYS A 178 -2.60 10.56 5.14
C LYS A 178 -3.96 9.89 5.28
N TYR A 179 -4.27 9.43 6.48
CA TYR A 179 -5.53 8.72 6.76
C TYR A 179 -6.71 9.67 6.85
N ASN A 180 -7.83 9.34 6.22
CA ASN A 180 -9.11 9.98 6.47
C ASN A 180 -9.81 9.37 7.72
N ASP A 181 -10.92 9.98 8.16
CA ASP A 181 -11.61 9.56 9.40
C ASP A 181 -12.16 8.13 9.35
N SER A 182 -12.53 7.62 8.18
CA SER A 182 -12.96 6.24 7.99
C SER A 182 -11.79 5.28 8.08
N GLU A 183 -10.71 5.58 7.37
CA GLU A 183 -9.47 4.80 7.42
C GLU A 183 -8.89 4.75 8.83
N MET A 184 -8.96 5.86 9.57
CA MET A 184 -8.53 5.89 10.98
C MET A 184 -9.31 4.91 11.86
N LYS A 185 -10.62 4.76 11.63
CA LYS A 185 -11.44 3.77 12.34
C LYS A 185 -11.08 2.34 11.94
N ASP A 186 -10.77 2.12 10.65
CA ASP A 186 -10.45 0.80 10.11
C ASP A 186 -9.02 0.34 10.45
N LEU A 187 -8.12 1.27 10.87
CA LEU A 187 -6.78 0.94 11.34
C LEU A 187 -6.76 0.13 12.64
N SER A 188 -7.86 0.14 13.38
CA SER A 188 -7.96 -0.51 14.67
C SER A 188 -9.14 -1.48 14.69
N LYS A 189 -8.95 -2.62 15.34
CA LYS A 189 -9.98 -3.64 15.59
C LYS A 189 -10.16 -3.89 17.06
N GLN A 190 -11.40 -4.16 17.48
CA GLN A 190 -11.65 -4.67 18.82
C GLN A 190 -11.06 -6.08 18.92
N THR A 191 -10.29 -6.33 19.96
CA THR A 191 -9.69 -7.64 20.22
C THR A 191 -10.81 -8.62 20.58
N PRO A 192 -10.93 -9.77 19.90
CA PRO A 192 -11.87 -10.82 20.30
C PRO A 192 -11.53 -11.36 21.69
N ASN A 193 -12.55 -11.63 22.51
CA ASN A 193 -12.35 -12.37 23.75
C ASN A 193 -12.25 -13.87 23.45
N VAL A 194 -11.07 -14.43 23.71
CA VAL A 194 -10.79 -15.87 23.51
C VAL A 194 -10.47 -16.61 24.82
N VAL A 195 -10.60 -15.95 25.96
CA VAL A 195 -10.43 -16.56 27.29
C VAL A 195 -11.51 -17.63 27.49
N GLY A 196 -11.10 -18.82 27.95
CA GLY A 196 -11.95 -19.97 28.13
C GLY A 196 -12.14 -20.84 26.89
N LYS A 197 -11.65 -20.41 25.72
CA LYS A 197 -11.66 -21.25 24.50
C LYS A 197 -10.49 -22.22 24.49
N SER A 198 -10.65 -23.30 23.72
CA SER A 198 -9.48 -24.12 23.36
C SER A 198 -8.45 -23.31 22.58
N LEU A 199 -7.18 -23.67 22.71
CA LEU A 199 -6.09 -22.94 22.06
C LEU A 199 -6.28 -22.89 20.53
N ASP A 200 -6.78 -23.97 19.91
CA ASP A 200 -7.01 -24.04 18.46
C ASP A 200 -8.17 -23.12 18.02
N GLU A 201 -9.27 -23.06 18.80
CA GLU A 201 -10.37 -22.14 18.54
C GLU A 201 -9.95 -20.68 18.73
N ALA A 202 -9.09 -20.41 19.72
CA ALA A 202 -8.55 -19.08 19.98
C ALA A 202 -7.68 -18.60 18.81
N LYS A 203 -6.74 -19.43 18.36
CA LYS A 203 -5.89 -19.15 17.20
C LYS A 203 -6.72 -18.85 15.96
N LYS A 204 -7.67 -19.75 15.63
CA LYS A 204 -8.57 -19.56 14.49
C LYS A 204 -9.37 -18.25 14.60
N THR A 205 -9.91 -17.94 15.77
CA THR A 205 -10.66 -16.71 16.00
C THR A 205 -9.79 -15.47 15.75
N LEU A 206 -8.52 -15.46 16.16
CA LEU A 206 -7.61 -14.35 15.94
C LEU A 206 -7.19 -14.24 14.49
N GLU A 207 -6.87 -15.34 13.81
CA GLU A 207 -6.54 -15.37 12.37
C GLU A 207 -7.69 -14.86 11.50
N GLU A 208 -8.94 -15.28 11.77
CA GLU A 208 -10.14 -14.78 11.08
C GLU A 208 -10.35 -13.25 11.27
N ASN A 209 -9.79 -12.68 12.33
CA ASN A 209 -9.78 -11.24 12.59
C ASN A 209 -8.49 -10.53 12.14
N ASN A 210 -7.61 -11.21 11.38
CA ASN A 210 -6.29 -10.70 10.95
C ASN A 210 -5.45 -10.18 12.14
N LEU A 211 -5.42 -10.92 13.24
CA LEU A 211 -4.60 -10.64 14.41
C LEU A 211 -3.54 -11.72 14.58
N ASN A 212 -2.34 -11.32 14.96
CA ASN A 212 -1.27 -12.22 15.32
C ASN A 212 -1.44 -12.69 16.77
N PHE A 213 -0.81 -13.80 17.12
CA PHE A 213 -0.82 -14.30 18.50
C PHE A 213 0.55 -14.88 18.90
N VAL A 214 0.80 -14.83 20.20
CA VAL A 214 1.92 -15.51 20.85
C VAL A 214 1.34 -16.35 21.99
N VAL A 215 1.69 -17.65 22.02
CA VAL A 215 1.24 -18.55 23.09
C VAL A 215 2.28 -18.58 24.20
N VAL A 216 1.83 -18.48 25.44
CA VAL A 216 2.63 -18.58 26.66
C VAL A 216 2.02 -19.68 27.53
N GLY A 217 2.78 -20.73 27.84
CA GLY A 217 2.33 -21.92 28.54
C GLY A 217 2.05 -23.10 27.60
N ASP A 218 1.79 -24.26 28.18
CA ASP A 218 1.70 -25.54 27.45
C ASP A 218 0.30 -26.20 27.51
N ASP A 219 -0.67 -25.56 28.19
CA ASP A 219 -2.02 -26.09 28.32
C ASP A 219 -2.87 -25.85 27.05
N SER A 220 -3.93 -26.63 26.90
CA SER A 220 -4.82 -26.60 25.72
C SER A 220 -5.94 -25.55 25.78
N THR A 221 -6.08 -24.82 26.89
CA THR A 221 -7.15 -23.83 27.10
C THR A 221 -6.58 -22.48 27.44
N VAL A 222 -7.11 -21.43 26.84
CA VAL A 222 -6.68 -20.05 27.11
C VAL A 222 -7.26 -19.59 28.46
N THR A 223 -6.42 -19.36 29.45
CA THR A 223 -6.79 -18.88 30.78
C THR A 223 -6.81 -17.37 30.88
N ARG A 224 -5.96 -16.69 30.06
CA ARG A 224 -5.83 -15.23 30.04
C ARG A 224 -5.31 -14.76 28.66
N GLN A 225 -5.62 -13.54 28.30
CA GLN A 225 -5.08 -12.87 27.11
C GLN A 225 -4.63 -11.45 27.42
N CYS A 226 -3.67 -10.94 26.64
CA CYS A 226 -3.27 -9.52 26.62
C CYS A 226 -3.01 -9.09 25.17
N PRO A 227 -3.71 -8.07 24.65
CA PRO A 227 -4.68 -7.22 25.34
C PRO A 227 -6.01 -7.92 25.66
N SER A 228 -6.85 -7.24 26.43
CA SER A 228 -8.17 -7.78 26.82
C SER A 228 -9.12 -7.85 25.63
N GLY A 229 -10.21 -8.63 25.75
CA GLY A 229 -11.24 -8.74 24.70
C GLY A 229 -12.07 -7.47 24.45
N ALA A 230 -11.78 -6.36 25.13
CA ALA A 230 -12.44 -5.07 24.93
C ALA A 230 -11.50 -4.01 24.34
N ASP A 231 -10.19 -4.27 24.37
CA ASP A 231 -9.19 -3.33 23.87
C ASP A 231 -9.22 -3.26 22.35
N THR A 232 -8.89 -2.09 21.82
CA THR A 232 -8.78 -1.85 20.39
C THR A 232 -7.30 -1.83 19.99
N ILE A 233 -6.91 -2.70 19.06
CA ILE A 233 -5.53 -2.83 18.59
C ILE A 233 -5.46 -2.62 17.07
N PRO A 234 -4.27 -2.30 16.52
CA PRO A 234 -4.13 -2.17 15.07
C PRO A 234 -4.41 -3.50 14.36
N ASN A 235 -4.82 -3.40 13.12
CA ASN A 235 -4.91 -4.55 12.22
C ASN A 235 -3.52 -5.22 12.12
N GLY A 236 -3.43 -6.53 12.31
CA GLY A 236 -2.15 -7.24 12.45
C GLY A 236 -1.49 -7.12 13.84
N GLY A 237 -2.16 -6.50 14.82
CA GLY A 237 -1.69 -6.46 16.21
C GLY A 237 -1.56 -7.85 16.83
N THR A 238 -0.74 -7.96 17.88
CA THR A 238 -0.41 -9.25 18.51
C THR A 238 -1.14 -9.45 19.83
N VAL A 239 -1.82 -10.59 19.99
CA VAL A 239 -2.47 -11.02 21.21
C VAL A 239 -1.64 -12.10 21.91
N TYR A 240 -1.25 -11.87 23.16
CA TYR A 240 -0.57 -12.87 23.97
C TYR A 240 -1.63 -13.74 24.64
N LEU A 241 -1.56 -15.06 24.40
CA LEU A 241 -2.46 -16.08 24.94
C LEU A 241 -1.72 -16.85 26.01
N TYR A 242 -2.20 -16.78 27.24
CA TYR A 242 -1.68 -17.56 28.34
C TYR A 242 -2.58 -18.77 28.55
N THR A 243 -1.99 -19.95 28.62
CA THR A 243 -2.72 -21.22 28.75
C THR A 243 -2.61 -21.85 30.15
N ASP A 244 -1.69 -21.36 30.95
CA ASP A 244 -1.43 -21.78 32.32
C ASP A 244 -1.22 -20.57 33.25
N ASP A 245 -0.79 -20.80 34.50
CA ASP A 245 -0.48 -19.76 35.49
C ASP A 245 0.91 -19.13 35.31
N SER A 246 1.52 -19.23 34.12
CA SER A 246 2.80 -18.63 33.81
C SER A 246 2.85 -17.14 34.15
N GLU A 247 4.01 -16.67 34.64
CA GLU A 247 4.20 -15.27 34.97
C GLU A 247 3.99 -14.34 33.77
N LYS A 248 3.45 -13.18 34.03
CA LYS A 248 3.25 -12.13 33.02
C LYS A 248 4.59 -11.70 32.43
N GLN A 249 4.76 -11.88 31.15
CA GLN A 249 5.92 -11.35 30.45
C GLN A 249 5.81 -9.83 30.33
N THR A 250 6.81 -9.10 30.78
CA THR A 250 6.78 -7.63 30.80
C THR A 250 7.87 -7.02 29.92
N VAL A 251 7.59 -5.79 29.42
CA VAL A 251 8.51 -4.97 28.62
C VAL A 251 8.46 -3.53 29.11
N ASN A 252 9.48 -2.74 28.77
CA ASN A 252 9.49 -1.31 29.03
C ASN A 252 8.84 -0.57 27.85
N VAL A 253 8.00 0.41 28.15
CA VAL A 253 7.35 1.26 27.14
C VAL A 253 8.38 2.19 26.50
N PRO A 254 8.55 2.17 25.17
CA PRO A 254 9.46 3.09 24.49
C PRO A 254 8.89 4.53 24.45
N ASN A 255 9.73 5.47 24.03
CA ASN A 255 9.29 6.84 23.75
C ASN A 255 8.78 6.94 22.30
N PHE A 256 7.52 7.26 22.14
CA PHE A 256 6.90 7.46 20.81
C PHE A 256 6.92 8.93 20.34
N SER A 257 7.29 9.88 21.20
CA SER A 257 7.24 11.31 20.87
C SER A 257 8.10 11.66 19.65
N GLY A 258 7.52 12.40 18.72
CA GLY A 258 8.19 12.83 17.48
C GLY A 258 8.16 11.79 16.35
N LEU A 259 7.73 10.56 16.63
CA LEU A 259 7.63 9.52 15.61
C LEU A 259 6.40 9.71 14.73
N THR A 260 6.53 9.35 13.46
CA THR A 260 5.41 9.21 12.53
C THR A 260 4.53 8.01 12.91
N VAL A 261 3.37 7.88 12.26
CA VAL A 261 2.45 6.75 12.54
C VAL A 261 3.10 5.40 12.23
N ASN A 262 3.85 5.30 11.13
CA ASN A 262 4.53 4.06 10.75
C ASN A 262 5.67 3.72 11.70
N GLU A 263 6.54 4.68 12.00
CA GLU A 263 7.63 4.48 12.97
C GLU A 263 7.10 4.08 14.35
N ALA A 264 5.98 4.66 14.80
CA ALA A 264 5.36 4.31 16.06
C ALA A 264 4.79 2.89 16.06
N LYS A 265 4.15 2.45 14.96
CA LYS A 265 3.69 1.05 14.78
C LYS A 265 4.86 0.06 14.82
N ASP A 266 5.93 0.34 14.08
CA ASP A 266 7.10 -0.53 14.00
C ASP A 266 7.80 -0.63 15.36
N LEU A 267 7.95 0.51 16.05
CA LEU A 267 8.54 0.53 17.39
C LEU A 267 7.68 -0.22 18.41
N ALA A 268 6.35 -0.09 18.38
CA ALA A 268 5.47 -0.84 19.26
C ALA A 268 5.58 -2.35 19.00
N SER A 269 5.49 -2.77 17.73
CA SER A 269 5.60 -4.17 17.34
C SER A 269 6.95 -4.79 17.76
N SER A 270 8.07 -4.11 17.49
CA SER A 270 9.40 -4.56 17.89
C SER A 270 9.60 -4.58 19.42
N SER A 271 8.83 -3.78 20.15
CA SER A 271 8.81 -3.75 21.62
C SER A 271 7.80 -4.73 22.23
N ASN A 272 7.14 -5.58 21.44
CA ASN A 272 6.08 -6.50 21.86
C ASN A 272 4.87 -5.78 22.51
N LEU A 273 4.53 -4.62 21.98
CA LEU A 273 3.38 -3.81 22.39
C LEU A 273 2.43 -3.62 21.20
N ASN A 274 1.21 -3.23 21.48
CA ASN A 274 0.28 -2.70 20.49
C ASN A 274 0.13 -1.19 20.65
N ILE A 275 -0.27 -0.48 19.59
CA ILE A 275 -0.66 0.93 19.72
C ILE A 275 -2.13 1.12 19.33
N GLN A 276 -2.76 2.04 19.98
CA GLN A 276 -4.01 2.66 19.54
C GLN A 276 -3.69 4.06 19.04
N ILE A 277 -4.00 4.32 17.77
CA ILE A 277 -3.78 5.61 17.16
C ILE A 277 -4.92 6.55 17.55
N ALA A 278 -4.59 7.71 18.13
CA ALA A 278 -5.52 8.76 18.50
C ALA A 278 -5.09 10.10 17.92
N GLY A 279 -6.02 11.03 17.74
CA GLY A 279 -5.76 12.38 17.23
C GLY A 279 -6.86 12.84 16.28
N ASN A 280 -6.73 14.07 15.78
CA ASN A 280 -7.65 14.64 14.78
C ASN A 280 -7.22 14.22 13.37
N SER A 281 -8.10 14.47 12.37
CA SER A 281 -7.88 14.15 10.96
C SER A 281 -6.43 14.42 10.50
N MET A 282 -5.80 13.41 9.91
CA MET A 282 -4.39 13.44 9.48
C MET A 282 -4.25 13.73 7.98
N SER A 283 -5.23 14.39 7.38
CA SER A 283 -5.34 14.58 5.93
C SER A 283 -4.37 15.60 5.33
N SER A 284 -3.59 16.33 6.15
CA SER A 284 -2.64 17.34 5.66
C SER A 284 -1.43 17.48 6.58
N GLY A 285 -0.26 17.78 6.01
CA GLY A 285 1.00 18.08 6.73
C GLY A 285 1.71 16.84 7.29
N THR A 286 2.83 17.07 7.97
CA THR A 286 3.58 16.03 8.68
C THR A 286 2.91 15.73 10.01
N VAL A 287 2.57 14.49 10.26
CA VAL A 287 1.87 14.03 11.45
C VAL A 287 2.83 13.29 12.36
N VAL A 288 2.98 13.76 13.59
CA VAL A 288 3.88 13.14 14.57
C VAL A 288 3.20 12.90 15.91
N ALA A 289 3.64 11.87 16.60
CA ALA A 289 3.25 11.57 17.97
C ALA A 289 3.69 12.68 18.92
N TYR A 290 2.80 13.15 19.79
CA TYR A 290 3.14 14.16 20.80
C TYR A 290 2.74 13.75 22.22
N ARG A 291 1.96 12.68 22.37
CA ARG A 291 1.52 12.16 23.66
C ARG A 291 1.31 10.64 23.58
N GLN A 292 1.61 9.94 24.64
CA GLN A 292 1.30 8.53 24.84
C GLN A 292 0.61 8.30 26.21
N SER A 293 -0.19 7.22 26.31
CA SER A 293 -0.94 6.90 27.54
C SER A 293 -0.04 6.41 28.66
N GLU A 294 0.98 5.65 28.35
CA GLU A 294 1.92 5.07 29.31
C GLU A 294 3.21 5.91 29.36
N GLU A 295 3.80 6.05 30.55
CA GLU A 295 5.08 6.75 30.69
C GLU A 295 6.21 5.97 30.01
N THR A 296 7.16 6.70 29.40
CA THR A 296 8.37 6.10 28.85
C THR A 296 9.14 5.34 29.94
N GLN A 297 9.59 4.12 29.63
CA GLN A 297 10.24 3.17 30.54
C GLN A 297 9.29 2.56 31.61
N ALA A 298 8.01 2.86 31.61
CA ALA A 298 7.05 2.13 32.43
C ALA A 298 7.09 0.63 32.09
N LYS A 299 7.02 -0.22 33.10
CA LYS A 299 7.03 -1.67 32.93
C LYS A 299 5.59 -2.16 32.77
N VAL A 300 5.26 -2.67 31.61
CA VAL A 300 3.92 -3.15 31.24
C VAL A 300 3.97 -4.59 30.73
N GLU A 301 2.83 -5.28 30.69
CA GLU A 301 2.73 -6.62 30.13
C GLU A 301 2.92 -6.59 28.61
N LYS A 302 3.56 -7.61 28.03
CA LYS A 302 3.62 -7.78 26.58
C LYS A 302 2.21 -7.86 25.99
N GLY A 303 2.00 -7.21 24.85
CA GLY A 303 0.68 -7.08 24.25
C GLY A 303 -0.12 -5.87 24.73
N THR A 304 0.30 -5.17 25.79
CA THR A 304 -0.37 -3.95 26.26
C THR A 304 -0.57 -2.96 25.13
N VAL A 305 -1.73 -2.32 25.13
CA VAL A 305 -2.09 -1.27 24.15
C VAL A 305 -1.66 0.09 24.70
N VAL A 306 -0.75 0.75 24.01
CA VAL A 306 -0.37 2.14 24.31
C VAL A 306 -1.13 3.06 23.37
N THR A 307 -1.95 3.96 23.91
CA THR A 307 -2.61 5.00 23.09
C THR A 307 -1.59 6.07 22.76
N VAL A 308 -1.30 6.24 21.47
CA VAL A 308 -0.40 7.27 20.95
C VAL A 308 -1.22 8.33 20.22
N THR A 309 -1.13 9.58 20.69
CA THR A 309 -1.86 10.70 20.10
C THR A 309 -0.97 11.47 19.15
N PHE A 310 -1.46 11.66 17.93
CA PHE A 310 -0.77 12.32 16.84
C PHE A 310 -1.33 13.72 16.60
N LYS A 311 -0.49 14.64 16.16
CA LYS A 311 -0.87 15.99 15.73
C LYS A 311 -0.19 16.35 14.43
N ASN A 312 -0.82 17.21 13.64
CA ASN A 312 -0.22 17.82 12.46
C ASN A 312 0.73 18.95 12.88
N THR A 313 1.97 18.94 12.39
CA THR A 313 2.98 19.96 12.70
C THR A 313 2.76 21.29 11.97
N GLN A 314 1.95 21.32 10.90
CA GLN A 314 1.65 22.56 10.15
C GLN A 314 0.56 23.43 10.79
N SER A 315 -0.15 22.97 11.82
CA SER A 315 -1.22 23.72 12.49
C SER A 315 -0.73 24.73 13.55
N VAL A 316 0.55 25.08 13.59
CA VAL A 316 1.16 25.96 14.62
C VAL A 316 1.59 27.32 14.04
N LEU A 317 1.13 27.67 12.84
CA LEU A 317 1.41 28.98 12.21
C LEU A 317 0.13 29.77 11.90
N ASP A 318 -0.83 29.79 12.85
CA ASP A 318 -1.91 30.78 12.91
C ASP A 318 -1.99 31.38 14.31
#